data_4e153721b13989fbe5c5d30797e91836
#
_entry.id   4e153721b13989fbe5c5d30797e91836
#
_cell.length_a   1.000
_cell.length_b   1.000
_cell.length_c   1.000
_cell.angle_alpha   90.00
_cell.angle_beta   90.00
_cell.angle_gamma   90.00
#
_symmetry.space_group_name_H-M   'P 1'
#
loop_
_entity.id
_entity.type
_entity.pdbx_description
1 polymer ?
#
loop_
_entity_poly.entity_id
_entity_poly.type
_entity_poly.pdbx_seq_one_letter_code
_entity_poly.pdbx_strand_id
1 'polypeptide(L)'
;TAVQTPPTLPARRGLGWDIDTGYSSPRGHKFPLGSFGHTGFTGPSLWIDPYSETFVVFLCNRVHPTERGPSVVPLRRTLGTLAAEAVKGFDFENVPGALPPLKRD
;
A
#
# COMPACT_ATOMS: atom_id res chain seq x y z
N THR A 1 -4.36 0.23 -11.62
CA THR A 1 -5.83 0.34 -11.67
C THR A 1 -6.24 1.80 -11.64
N ALA A 2 -7.35 2.12 -12.30
CA ALA A 2 -7.89 3.48 -12.30
C ALA A 2 -8.65 3.75 -11.00
N VAL A 3 -8.60 5.02 -10.54
CA VAL A 3 -9.37 5.45 -9.38
C VAL A 3 -10.85 5.41 -9.70
N GLN A 4 -11.64 4.75 -8.86
CA GLN A 4 -13.08 4.60 -9.02
C GLN A 4 -13.88 5.42 -8.01
N THR A 5 -13.23 5.91 -6.94
CA THR A 5 -13.90 6.73 -5.93
C THR A 5 -14.09 8.17 -6.42
N PRO A 6 -15.16 8.85 -5.97
CA PRO A 6 -15.36 10.27 -6.30
C PRO A 6 -14.22 11.15 -5.75
N PRO A 7 -13.83 12.23 -6.47
CA PRO A 7 -12.76 13.12 -6.00
C PRO A 7 -13.08 13.85 -4.69
N THR A 8 -14.35 13.85 -4.29
CA THR A 8 -14.79 14.50 -3.06
C THR A 8 -14.48 13.70 -1.79
N LEU A 9 -14.16 12.40 -1.93
CA LEU A 9 -13.84 11.56 -0.78
C LEU A 9 -12.36 11.66 -0.41
N PRO A 10 -12.02 11.61 0.90
CA PRO A 10 -10.62 11.64 1.35
C PRO A 10 -9.95 10.26 1.26
N ALA A 11 -10.31 9.49 0.25
CA ALA A 11 -9.79 8.14 0.01
C ALA A 11 -9.90 7.81 -1.46
N ARG A 12 -9.02 6.92 -1.92
CA ARG A 12 -9.04 6.44 -3.31
C ARG A 12 -9.03 4.92 -3.35
N ARG A 13 -9.96 4.36 -4.13
CA ARG A 13 -10.03 2.92 -4.41
C ARG A 13 -10.15 2.67 -5.90
N GLY A 14 -9.57 1.56 -6.34
CA GLY A 14 -9.79 1.02 -7.68
C GLY A 14 -10.83 -0.08 -7.64
N LEU A 15 -10.89 -0.91 -8.67
CA LEU A 15 -11.77 -2.07 -8.73
C LEU A 15 -11.20 -3.19 -7.85
N GLY A 16 -11.75 -3.33 -6.65
CA GLY A 16 -11.29 -4.33 -5.68
C GLY A 16 -9.95 -4.01 -5.00
N TRP A 17 -9.37 -2.83 -5.21
CA TRP A 17 -8.06 -2.48 -4.68
C TRP A 17 -8.09 -1.21 -3.85
N ASP A 18 -7.28 -1.18 -2.79
CA ASP A 18 -6.94 0.05 -2.08
C ASP A 18 -5.85 0.77 -2.85
N ILE A 19 -6.04 2.07 -3.08
CA ILE A 19 -5.00 2.93 -3.67
C ILE A 19 -4.45 3.85 -2.58
N ASP A 20 -5.33 4.61 -1.93
CA ASP A 20 -4.93 5.52 -0.86
C ASP A 20 -6.08 5.65 0.14
N THR A 21 -6.05 4.78 1.13
CA THR A 21 -7.07 4.68 2.19
C THR A 21 -6.39 4.46 3.53
N GLY A 22 -7.17 4.34 4.59
CA GLY A 22 -6.65 3.97 5.91
C GLY A 22 -6.03 2.57 5.95
N TYR A 23 -6.25 1.75 4.91
CA TYR A 23 -5.70 0.40 4.82
C TYR A 23 -4.46 0.32 3.92
N SER A 24 -3.93 1.44 3.47
CA SER A 24 -2.82 1.47 2.51
C SER A 24 -1.43 1.45 3.17
N SER A 25 -1.33 0.94 4.41
CA SER A 25 -0.05 0.82 5.12
C SER A 25 1.02 0.02 4.35
N PRO A 26 0.68 -1.05 3.58
CA PRO A 26 1.69 -1.81 2.84
C PRO A 26 2.45 -1.01 1.78
N ARG A 27 1.91 0.15 1.35
CA ARG A 27 2.65 1.06 0.46
C ARG A 27 3.94 1.55 1.12
N GLY A 28 3.97 1.64 2.45
CA GLY A 28 5.11 2.21 3.16
C GLY A 28 5.25 3.70 2.88
N HIS A 29 6.49 4.18 2.97
CA HIS A 29 6.79 5.60 2.80
C HIS A 29 7.47 5.92 1.46
N LYS A 30 7.68 4.94 0.60
CA LYS A 30 8.49 5.13 -0.61
C LYS A 30 7.79 4.77 -1.91
N PHE A 31 6.93 3.75 -1.92
CA PHE A 31 6.16 3.45 -3.12
C PHE A 31 5.26 4.64 -3.49
N PRO A 32 5.14 4.96 -4.78
CA PRO A 32 4.41 6.16 -5.21
C PRO A 32 2.90 6.03 -5.01
N LEU A 33 2.24 7.15 -4.90
CA LEU A 33 0.78 7.21 -4.95
C LEU A 33 0.31 6.80 -6.34
N GLY A 34 -0.64 5.88 -6.37
CA GLY A 34 -1.07 5.21 -7.60
C GLY A 34 -0.70 3.74 -7.59
N SER A 35 0.28 3.34 -6.77
CA SER A 35 0.45 1.93 -6.43
C SER A 35 -0.77 1.47 -5.62
N PHE A 36 -1.06 0.19 -5.62
CA PHE A 36 -2.31 -0.33 -5.07
C PHE A 36 -2.12 -1.70 -4.47
N GLY A 37 -3.08 -2.10 -3.66
CA GLY A 37 -3.02 -3.41 -3.04
C GLY A 37 -4.22 -3.69 -2.16
N HIS A 38 -4.08 -4.65 -1.28
CA HIS A 38 -5.12 -5.02 -0.33
C HIS A 38 -4.51 -5.70 0.89
N THR A 39 -5.20 -5.58 2.01
CA THR A 39 -4.81 -6.26 3.23
C THR A 39 -5.88 -7.29 3.60
N GLY A 40 -5.48 -8.34 4.29
CA GLY A 40 -6.39 -9.33 4.85
C GLY A 40 -6.49 -9.19 6.36
N PHE A 41 -7.67 -9.46 6.91
CA PHE A 41 -7.90 -9.38 8.35
C PHE A 41 -6.94 -10.28 9.15
N THR A 42 -6.61 -11.46 8.61
CA THR A 42 -5.71 -12.41 9.28
C THR A 42 -4.23 -12.02 9.21
N GLY A 43 -3.89 -10.92 8.57
CA GLY A 43 -2.54 -10.35 8.58
C GLY A 43 -1.86 -10.16 7.24
N PRO A 44 -2.15 -10.95 6.19
CA PRO A 44 -1.41 -10.85 4.95
C PRO A 44 -1.68 -9.55 4.21
N SER A 45 -0.75 -9.19 3.31
CA SER A 45 -0.92 -8.05 2.43
C SER A 45 -0.29 -8.33 1.07
N LEU A 46 -0.84 -7.64 0.06
CA LEU A 46 -0.29 -7.61 -1.29
C LEU A 46 -0.24 -6.15 -1.71
N TRP A 47 0.90 -5.69 -2.17
CA TRP A 47 1.05 -4.34 -2.71
C TRP A 47 1.74 -4.40 -4.05
N ILE A 48 1.20 -3.68 -5.02
CA ILE A 48 1.66 -3.68 -6.40
C ILE A 48 1.99 -2.25 -6.81
N ASP A 49 3.22 -2.04 -7.26
CA ASP A 49 3.63 -0.77 -7.82
C ASP A 49 3.85 -0.94 -9.33
N PRO A 50 2.91 -0.43 -10.16
CA PRO A 50 3.07 -0.57 -11.60
C PRO A 50 4.18 0.32 -12.16
N TYR A 51 4.59 1.37 -11.45
CA TYR A 51 5.61 2.29 -11.94
C TYR A 51 7.00 1.65 -11.93
N SER A 52 7.35 0.95 -10.87
CA SER A 52 8.61 0.22 -10.76
C SER A 52 8.47 -1.25 -11.14
N GLU A 53 7.28 -1.69 -11.53
CA GLU A 53 6.97 -3.08 -11.87
C GLU A 53 7.33 -4.05 -10.73
N THR A 54 7.03 -3.64 -9.50
CA THR A 54 7.38 -4.37 -8.29
C THR A 54 6.11 -4.76 -7.53
N PHE A 55 6.08 -5.93 -6.95
CA PHE A 55 5.02 -6.30 -6.02
C PHE A 55 5.62 -6.92 -4.76
N VAL A 56 4.89 -6.79 -3.66
CA VAL A 56 5.29 -7.29 -2.35
C VAL A 56 4.15 -8.15 -1.80
N VAL A 57 4.45 -9.40 -1.51
CA VAL A 57 3.52 -10.32 -0.85
C VAL A 57 4.04 -10.56 0.56
N PHE A 58 3.21 -10.26 1.56
CA PHE A 58 3.52 -10.55 2.95
C PHE A 58 2.50 -11.55 3.49
N LEU A 59 2.97 -12.72 3.87
CA LEU A 59 2.13 -13.81 4.37
C LEU A 59 2.37 -13.98 5.86
N CYS A 60 1.30 -13.87 6.65
CA CYS A 60 1.36 -14.10 8.09
C CYS A 60 -0.04 -14.45 8.60
N ASN A 61 -0.12 -14.82 9.86
CA ASN A 61 -1.40 -15.05 10.52
C ASN A 61 -1.36 -14.42 11.92
N ARG A 62 -2.12 -13.34 12.10
CA ARG A 62 -2.16 -12.60 13.36
C ARG A 62 -3.32 -12.99 14.28
N VAL A 63 -4.27 -13.78 13.78
CA VAL A 63 -5.49 -14.10 14.56
C VAL A 63 -5.46 -15.51 15.14
N HIS A 64 -4.48 -16.30 14.84
CA HIS A 64 -4.32 -17.64 15.40
C HIS A 64 -3.18 -17.66 16.42
N PRO A 65 -3.41 -18.07 17.67
CA PRO A 65 -4.65 -18.60 18.25
C PRO A 65 -5.65 -17.53 18.69
N THR A 66 -5.30 -16.23 18.62
CA THR A 66 -6.16 -15.15 19.06
C THR A 66 -5.88 -13.87 18.26
N GLU A 67 -6.92 -13.04 18.06
CA GLU A 67 -6.80 -11.74 17.44
C GLU A 67 -6.27 -10.65 18.39
N ARG A 68 -5.94 -11.01 19.64
CA ARG A 68 -5.46 -10.08 20.68
C ARG A 68 -3.96 -9.74 20.53
N GLY A 69 -3.27 -10.32 19.57
CA GLY A 69 -1.88 -10.02 19.32
C GLY A 69 -1.66 -8.60 18.82
N PRO A 70 -0.40 -8.14 18.77
CA PRO A 70 -0.09 -6.80 18.27
C PRO A 70 -0.50 -6.62 16.82
N SER A 71 -0.82 -5.37 16.45
CA SER A 71 -1.15 -5.03 15.07
C SER A 71 0.03 -5.27 14.14
N VAL A 72 -0.25 -5.78 12.93
CA VAL A 72 0.76 -5.95 11.89
C VAL A 72 0.90 -4.70 11.00
N VAL A 73 0.13 -3.65 11.25
CA VAL A 73 0.17 -2.43 10.44
C VAL A 73 1.55 -1.79 10.42
N PRO A 74 2.24 -1.61 11.56
CA PRO A 74 3.61 -1.06 11.52
C PRO A 74 4.57 -1.95 10.74
N LEU A 75 4.44 -3.25 10.85
CA LEU A 75 5.29 -4.21 10.13
C LEU A 75 5.04 -4.13 8.62
N ARG A 76 3.78 -4.07 8.19
CA ARG A 76 3.43 -3.92 6.77
C ARG A 76 4.05 -2.64 6.18
N ARG A 77 3.97 -1.54 6.93
CA ARG A 77 4.53 -0.25 6.50
C ARG A 77 6.04 -0.32 6.37
N THR A 78 6.72 -0.92 7.33
CA THR A 78 8.16 -1.09 7.30
C THR A 78 8.59 -1.97 6.13
N LEU A 79 7.90 -3.10 5.91
CA LEU A 79 8.21 -4.00 4.81
C LEU A 79 8.01 -3.35 3.45
N GLY A 80 6.93 -2.55 3.28
CA GLY A 80 6.70 -1.81 2.04
C GLY A 80 7.83 -0.83 1.76
N THR A 81 8.27 -0.09 2.77
CA THR A 81 9.39 0.85 2.64
C THR A 81 10.68 0.12 2.28
N LEU A 82 11.01 -0.97 2.99
CA LEU A 82 12.22 -1.74 2.72
C LEU A 82 12.20 -2.39 1.33
N ALA A 83 11.04 -2.88 0.90
CA ALA A 83 10.90 -3.46 -0.44
C ALA A 83 11.18 -2.40 -1.52
N ALA A 84 10.62 -1.19 -1.36
CA ALA A 84 10.89 -0.09 -2.30
C ALA A 84 12.37 0.29 -2.30
N GLU A 85 13.00 0.36 -1.13
CA GLU A 85 14.43 0.65 -1.02
C GLU A 85 15.30 -0.41 -1.70
N ALA A 86 14.83 -1.64 -1.77
CA ALA A 86 15.57 -2.72 -2.41
C ALA A 86 15.52 -2.67 -3.93
N VAL A 87 14.62 -1.89 -4.52
CA VAL A 87 14.51 -1.72 -5.97
C VAL A 87 15.63 -0.81 -6.45
N LYS A 88 16.44 -1.32 -7.37
CA LYS A 88 17.58 -0.57 -7.93
C LYS A 88 17.20 0.07 -9.25
N GLY A 89 17.77 1.25 -9.51
CA GLY A 89 17.62 1.92 -10.80
C GLY A 89 16.26 2.60 -11.01
N PHE A 90 15.49 2.81 -9.95
CA PHE A 90 14.21 3.50 -10.02
C PHE A 90 14.19 4.68 -9.05
N ASP A 91 13.79 5.86 -9.56
CA ASP A 91 13.70 7.08 -8.75
C ASP A 91 12.28 7.23 -8.22
N PHE A 92 12.05 6.84 -6.95
CA PHE A 92 10.75 6.96 -6.30
C PHE A 92 10.39 8.39 -5.92
N GLU A 93 11.31 9.32 -5.96
CA GLU A 93 11.03 10.73 -5.63
C GLU A 93 10.44 11.50 -6.80
N ASN A 94 10.68 11.04 -8.03
CA ASN A 94 10.22 11.70 -9.25
C ASN A 94 9.56 10.67 -10.18
N VAL A 95 8.33 10.27 -9.85
CA VAL A 95 7.62 9.24 -10.61
C VAL A 95 6.60 9.89 -11.52
N PRO A 96 6.81 9.90 -12.85
CA PRO A 96 5.82 10.41 -13.78
C PRO A 96 4.53 9.60 -13.69
N GLY A 97 3.39 10.30 -13.60
CA GLY A 97 2.08 9.65 -13.51
C GLY A 97 1.63 9.29 -12.12
N ALA A 98 2.47 9.47 -11.10
CA ALA A 98 2.06 9.26 -9.72
C ALA A 98 0.92 10.23 -9.34
N LEU A 99 0.00 9.75 -8.51
CA LEU A 99 -1.13 10.57 -8.08
C LEU A 99 -0.67 11.62 -7.07
N PRO A 100 -1.29 12.82 -7.05
CA PRO A 100 -0.99 13.80 -6.02
C PRO A 100 -1.52 13.34 -4.66
N PRO A 101 -0.90 13.81 -3.55
CA PRO A 101 -1.41 13.53 -2.22
C PRO A 101 -2.84 14.03 -2.05
N LEU A 102 -3.65 13.29 -1.29
CA LEU A 102 -4.98 13.73 -0.90
C LEU A 102 -4.87 14.82 0.15
N LYS A 103 -5.71 15.86 0.01
CA LYS A 103 -5.87 16.85 1.07
C LYS A 103 -6.75 16.23 2.16
N ARG A 104 -6.18 16.03 3.33
CA ARG A 104 -6.89 15.54 4.51
C ARG A 104 -6.81 16.64 5.57
N ASP A 105 -7.94 17.19 5.85
CA ASP A 105 -8.08 18.22 6.91
C ASP A 105 -8.28 17.56 8.26
#